data_cf485df62b7c9ae9ecdfb5e8e89ede5c
#
_entry.id   cf485df62b7c9ae9ecdfb5e8e89ede5c
#
_cell.length_a   1.000
_cell.length_b   1.000
_cell.length_c   1.000
_cell.angle_alpha   90.00
_cell.angle_beta   90.00
_cell.angle_gamma   90.00
#
_symmetry.space_group_name_H-M   'P 1'
#
loop_
_entity.id
_entity.type
_entity.pdbx_description
1 polymer ?
#
loop_
_entity_poly.entity_id
_entity_poly.type
_entity_poly.pdbx_seq_one_letter_code
_entity_poly.pdbx_strand_id
1 'polypeptide(L)'
;MKLFYEEPDPDRWFPFDRFPRKVIRTMVRGATQPRGTMRAFLNLVDGLDRIGASYRINDYRGLRDDSGALACVFGKPHILDKIPRQSPVLFGTSIYSHPNDNPGLPRQRDIRQVLVPSEWVCRMFEQVWPGIVSVWPVGIDTELWIPAPDAAKDVDVVVYDKIAWRREHYERSLLEPLYAELERRGLRVETLRYGDYREEEMFALGKRCRAMVYLSRHETQGIAAQQMLAAGVPLFAWDEGGFWQDPKYFPSEVKFGPVTSVPYWDDRCGVKFQGGDDLLEAFDVFWKGVEAQAFSPRDMVVERLTLERCASEYVALVRRFGT
;
A
#
# COMPACT_ATOMS: atom_id res chain seq x y z
N MET A 1 -17.32 0.28 17.52
CA MET A 1 -16.39 -0.65 16.83
C MET A 1 -15.13 -0.82 17.67
N LYS A 2 -14.55 -2.04 17.74
CA LYS A 2 -13.32 -2.32 18.51
C LYS A 2 -12.19 -2.62 17.51
N LEU A 3 -11.28 -1.67 17.33
CA LEU A 3 -10.12 -1.79 16.43
C LEU A 3 -8.89 -2.25 17.22
N PHE A 4 -8.10 -3.15 16.63
CA PHE A 4 -6.87 -3.66 17.22
C PHE A 4 -5.72 -3.52 16.22
N TYR A 5 -4.69 -2.77 16.61
CA TYR A 5 -3.48 -2.56 15.83
C TYR A 5 -2.27 -2.44 16.74
N GLU A 6 -1.23 -3.18 16.43
CA GLU A 6 0.08 -3.06 17.09
C GLU A 6 1.19 -3.28 16.08
N GLU A 7 2.22 -2.43 16.14
CA GLU A 7 3.44 -2.68 15.40
C GLU A 7 4.21 -3.87 15.98
N PRO A 8 4.71 -4.78 15.14
CA PRO A 8 5.59 -5.83 15.59
C PRO A 8 6.89 -5.23 16.15
N ASP A 9 7.11 -5.37 17.44
CA ASP A 9 8.37 -4.94 18.08
C ASP A 9 8.89 -6.09 18.96
N PRO A 10 9.46 -7.14 18.35
CA PRO A 10 9.98 -8.29 19.09
C PRO A 10 11.22 -7.93 19.88
N ASP A 11 11.40 -8.60 21.02
CA ASP A 11 12.66 -8.58 21.72
C ASP A 11 13.77 -9.18 20.83
N ARG A 12 15.00 -8.62 20.86
CA ARG A 12 16.11 -9.03 19.99
C ARG A 12 17.26 -9.67 20.73
N TRP A 13 17.64 -9.14 21.88
CA TRP A 13 18.84 -9.53 22.63
C TRP A 13 18.51 -10.24 23.96
N PHE A 14 17.46 -9.73 24.66
CA PHE A 14 16.99 -10.31 25.93
C PHE A 14 15.51 -9.94 26.15
N PRO A 15 14.80 -10.66 27.04
CA PRO A 15 13.40 -10.37 27.32
C PRO A 15 13.17 -8.91 27.74
N PHE A 16 12.16 -8.28 27.17
CA PHE A 16 11.77 -6.88 27.39
C PHE A 16 12.75 -5.81 26.87
N ASP A 17 13.78 -6.16 26.12
CA ASP A 17 14.73 -5.19 25.55
C ASP A 17 14.08 -4.24 24.55
N ARG A 18 12.91 -4.59 24.01
CA ARG A 18 12.11 -3.75 23.12
C ARG A 18 11.79 -2.38 23.72
N PHE A 19 11.53 -2.30 25.05
CA PHE A 19 11.18 -1.03 25.69
C PHE A 19 12.34 -0.04 25.72
N PRO A 20 13.51 -0.35 26.27
CA PRO A 20 14.64 0.56 26.23
C PRO A 20 15.10 0.85 24.79
N ARG A 21 15.07 -0.12 23.87
CA ARG A 21 15.40 0.12 22.45
C ARG A 21 14.44 1.11 21.79
N LYS A 22 13.15 1.06 22.10
CA LYS A 22 12.16 2.01 21.58
C LYS A 22 12.47 3.43 22.05
N VAL A 23 12.77 3.60 23.34
CA VAL A 23 13.15 4.90 23.93
C VAL A 23 14.42 5.44 23.29
N ILE A 24 15.48 4.64 23.23
CA ILE A 24 16.77 5.03 22.63
C ILE A 24 16.58 5.38 21.15
N ARG A 25 15.84 4.57 20.40
CA ARG A 25 15.57 4.82 18.98
C ARG A 25 14.82 6.14 18.78
N THR A 26 13.80 6.40 19.60
CA THR A 26 13.05 7.65 19.54
C THR A 26 13.92 8.87 19.89
N MET A 27 14.79 8.75 20.88
CA MET A 27 15.74 9.82 21.23
C MET A 27 16.79 10.11 20.13
N VAL A 28 17.30 9.04 19.49
CA VAL A 28 18.39 9.16 18.50
C VAL A 28 17.86 9.50 17.09
N ARG A 29 16.70 8.95 16.68
CA ARG A 29 16.17 9.03 15.32
C ARG A 29 14.87 9.83 15.20
N GLY A 30 14.35 10.36 16.32
CA GLY A 30 13.05 11.01 16.36
C GLY A 30 11.88 10.01 16.33
N ALA A 31 10.66 10.53 16.22
CA ALA A 31 9.46 9.71 16.11
C ALA A 31 9.54 8.80 14.87
N THR A 32 9.11 7.55 15.03
CA THR A 32 9.06 6.58 13.91
C THR A 32 8.09 7.10 12.85
N GLN A 33 8.57 7.32 11.64
CA GLN A 33 7.71 7.72 10.54
C GLN A 33 6.75 6.60 10.13
N PRO A 34 5.44 6.89 9.94
CA PRO A 34 4.48 5.89 9.54
C PRO A 34 4.80 5.35 8.14
N ARG A 35 5.00 4.05 8.02
CA ARG A 35 5.25 3.37 6.74
C ARG A 35 4.36 2.15 6.60
N GLY A 36 4.02 1.80 5.36
CA GLY A 36 3.31 0.58 5.05
C GLY A 36 2.05 0.37 5.90
N THR A 37 2.02 -0.67 6.72
CA THR A 37 0.84 -1.05 7.52
C THR A 37 0.41 0.04 8.52
N MET A 38 1.37 0.74 9.12
CA MET A 38 1.06 1.83 10.05
C MET A 38 0.37 2.99 9.33
N ARG A 39 0.87 3.40 8.16
CA ARG A 39 0.21 4.44 7.33
C ARG A 39 -1.20 4.01 6.96
N ALA A 40 -1.37 2.77 6.54
CA ALA A 40 -2.67 2.21 6.21
C ALA A 40 -3.65 2.26 7.40
N PHE A 41 -3.19 1.91 8.61
CA PHE A 41 -4.02 2.00 9.80
C PHE A 41 -4.41 3.45 10.15
N LEU A 42 -3.46 4.38 10.07
CA LEU A 42 -3.73 5.81 10.31
C LEU A 42 -4.74 6.36 9.30
N ASN A 43 -4.61 6.02 8.03
CA ASN A 43 -5.59 6.44 7.02
C ASN A 43 -7.00 5.90 7.31
N LEU A 44 -7.12 4.65 7.82
CA LEU A 44 -8.42 4.14 8.29
C LEU A 44 -8.96 4.99 9.44
N VAL A 45 -8.13 5.28 10.44
CA VAL A 45 -8.53 6.08 11.62
C VAL A 45 -8.98 7.47 11.18
N ASP A 46 -8.18 8.15 10.35
CA ASP A 46 -8.51 9.48 9.82
C ASP A 46 -9.84 9.46 9.04
N GLY A 47 -10.05 8.44 8.23
CA GLY A 47 -11.31 8.26 7.50
C GLY A 47 -12.51 8.03 8.43
N LEU A 48 -12.33 7.22 9.48
CA LEU A 48 -13.38 6.98 10.48
C LEU A 48 -13.74 8.26 11.25
N ASP A 49 -12.73 9.08 11.60
CA ASP A 49 -12.95 10.36 12.27
C ASP A 49 -13.72 11.33 11.37
N ARG A 50 -13.37 11.42 10.07
CA ARG A 50 -14.07 12.28 9.11
C ARG A 50 -15.54 11.91 8.91
N ILE A 51 -15.87 10.62 8.95
CA ILE A 51 -17.28 10.18 8.85
C ILE A 51 -18.02 10.13 10.21
N GLY A 52 -17.38 10.56 11.30
CA GLY A 52 -17.95 10.56 12.65
C GLY A 52 -18.25 9.16 13.22
N ALA A 53 -17.50 8.13 12.79
CA ALA A 53 -17.70 6.77 13.26
C ALA A 53 -17.13 6.58 14.67
N SER A 54 -17.89 5.93 15.57
CA SER A 54 -17.43 5.64 16.94
C SER A 54 -16.60 4.36 16.96
N TYR A 55 -15.39 4.44 17.51
CA TYR A 55 -14.50 3.28 17.69
C TYR A 55 -13.63 3.41 18.95
N ARG A 56 -13.01 2.31 19.36
CA ARG A 56 -11.97 2.25 20.39
C ARG A 56 -10.79 1.47 19.88
N ILE A 57 -9.57 1.96 20.12
CA ILE A 57 -8.32 1.31 19.71
C ILE A 57 -7.75 0.52 20.89
N ASN A 58 -7.43 -0.77 20.65
CA ASN A 58 -6.78 -1.67 21.61
C ASN A 58 -7.50 -1.83 22.94
N ASP A 59 -8.83 -1.75 22.95
CA ASP A 59 -9.68 -2.01 24.12
C ASP A 59 -9.82 -3.52 24.40
N TYR A 60 -8.69 -4.15 24.74
CA TYR A 60 -8.65 -5.58 25.05
C TYR A 60 -9.49 -5.95 26.29
N ARG A 61 -9.64 -5.03 27.27
CA ARG A 61 -10.47 -5.26 28.44
C ARG A 61 -11.93 -5.31 28.05
N GLY A 62 -12.43 -4.28 27.36
CA GLY A 62 -13.80 -4.25 26.89
C GLY A 62 -14.16 -5.40 25.94
N LEU A 63 -13.17 -5.96 25.21
CA LEU A 63 -13.39 -7.16 24.41
C LEU A 63 -13.49 -8.43 25.26
N ARG A 64 -12.73 -8.55 26.35
CA ARG A 64 -12.85 -9.69 27.28
C ARG A 64 -14.19 -9.65 28.04
N ASP A 65 -14.65 -8.46 28.40
CA ASP A 65 -15.95 -8.28 29.09
C ASP A 65 -17.15 -8.57 28.17
N ASP A 66 -16.93 -8.42 26.83
CA ASP A 66 -17.91 -8.73 25.78
C ASP A 66 -17.24 -9.52 24.66
N SER A 67 -16.99 -10.80 24.90
CA SER A 67 -16.27 -11.67 23.96
C SER A 67 -17.06 -12.04 22.70
N GLY A 68 -18.37 -11.74 22.67
CA GLY A 68 -19.21 -11.85 21.48
C GLY A 68 -19.05 -10.67 20.51
N ALA A 69 -18.46 -9.56 20.95
CA ALA A 69 -18.22 -8.42 20.06
C ALA A 69 -17.16 -8.73 18.98
N LEU A 70 -17.41 -8.23 17.77
CA LEU A 70 -16.48 -8.34 16.65
C LEU A 70 -15.17 -7.60 16.95
N ALA A 71 -14.06 -8.32 16.91
CA ALA A 71 -12.72 -7.77 16.97
C ALA A 71 -12.22 -7.42 15.55
N CYS A 72 -12.07 -6.14 15.26
CA CYS A 72 -11.52 -5.66 13.99
C CYS A 72 -10.00 -5.59 14.12
N VAL A 73 -9.29 -6.62 13.69
CA VAL A 73 -7.83 -6.74 13.79
C VAL A 73 -7.18 -6.25 12.52
N PHE A 74 -6.39 -5.20 12.62
CA PHE A 74 -5.66 -4.59 11.50
C PHE A 74 -4.16 -4.93 11.60
N GLY A 75 -3.57 -5.38 10.52
CA GLY A 75 -2.14 -5.66 10.45
C GLY A 75 -1.76 -7.10 10.77
N LYS A 76 -0.73 -7.30 11.58
CA LYS A 76 -0.04 -8.59 11.74
C LYS A 76 -0.74 -9.58 12.67
N PRO A 77 -0.58 -10.89 12.44
CA PRO A 77 -1.32 -11.95 13.14
C PRO A 77 -1.01 -12.08 14.64
N HIS A 78 0.14 -11.57 15.12
CA HIS A 78 0.50 -11.62 16.56
C HIS A 78 -0.53 -10.94 17.47
N ILE A 79 -1.34 -10.02 16.93
CA ILE A 79 -2.42 -9.36 17.67
C ILE A 79 -3.48 -10.38 18.10
N LEU A 80 -3.72 -11.41 17.29
CA LEU A 80 -4.68 -12.47 17.57
C LEU A 80 -4.40 -13.20 18.89
N ASP A 81 -3.15 -13.26 19.34
CA ASP A 81 -2.77 -13.91 20.61
C ASP A 81 -3.36 -13.19 21.82
N LYS A 82 -3.72 -11.90 21.68
CA LYS A 82 -4.35 -11.08 22.72
C LYS A 82 -5.89 -11.05 22.62
N ILE A 83 -6.46 -11.53 21.52
CA ILE A 83 -7.90 -11.60 21.28
C ILE A 83 -8.43 -12.92 21.85
N PRO A 84 -9.54 -12.94 22.62
CA PRO A 84 -10.15 -14.18 23.09
C PRO A 84 -10.46 -15.11 21.92
N ARG A 85 -10.25 -16.42 22.10
CA ARG A 85 -10.37 -17.39 20.99
C ARG A 85 -11.78 -17.47 20.41
N GLN A 86 -12.80 -17.23 21.24
CA GLN A 86 -14.22 -17.26 20.87
C GLN A 86 -14.71 -15.96 20.23
N SER A 87 -13.93 -14.88 20.30
CA SER A 87 -14.35 -13.60 19.70
C SER A 87 -14.35 -13.70 18.18
N PRO A 88 -15.44 -13.29 17.51
CA PRO A 88 -15.46 -13.17 16.05
C PRO A 88 -14.45 -12.11 15.59
N VAL A 89 -13.77 -12.36 14.48
CA VAL A 89 -12.69 -11.50 13.97
C VAL A 89 -12.96 -11.08 12.52
N LEU A 90 -12.94 -9.77 12.30
CA LEU A 90 -12.71 -9.18 10.99
C LEU A 90 -11.19 -8.91 10.87
N PHE A 91 -10.49 -9.62 9.97
CA PHE A 91 -9.05 -9.64 9.95
C PHE A 91 -8.46 -9.05 8.65
N GLY A 92 -7.68 -8.02 8.74
CA GLY A 92 -7.02 -7.38 7.60
C GLY A 92 -6.75 -5.90 7.85
N THR A 93 -5.99 -5.24 7.04
CA THR A 93 -5.19 -5.67 5.88
C THR A 93 -3.74 -5.91 6.31
N SER A 94 -2.83 -6.36 5.39
CA SER A 94 -1.40 -6.59 5.67
C SER A 94 -1.09 -7.72 6.67
N ILE A 95 -1.87 -8.77 6.63
CA ILE A 95 -1.82 -9.92 7.55
C ILE A 95 -0.57 -10.77 7.37
N TYR A 96 -0.53 -11.50 6.27
CA TYR A 96 0.57 -12.34 5.81
C TYR A 96 1.00 -11.90 4.41
N SER A 97 2.21 -12.26 4.01
CA SER A 97 2.61 -12.15 2.61
C SER A 97 1.86 -13.16 1.75
N HIS A 98 1.65 -14.38 2.28
CA HIS A 98 0.85 -15.43 1.67
C HIS A 98 0.11 -16.23 2.73
N PRO A 99 -1.12 -16.73 2.48
CA PRO A 99 -1.88 -17.49 3.47
C PRO A 99 -1.27 -18.86 3.83
N ASN A 100 -0.30 -19.37 3.05
CA ASN A 100 0.49 -20.56 3.41
C ASN A 100 1.32 -20.37 4.70
N ASP A 101 1.52 -19.14 5.17
CA ASP A 101 2.15 -18.90 6.48
C ASP A 101 1.32 -19.49 7.65
N ASN A 102 0.00 -19.56 7.48
CA ASN A 102 -0.90 -20.24 8.42
C ASN A 102 -2.20 -20.68 7.72
N PRO A 103 -2.18 -21.75 6.91
CA PRO A 103 -3.36 -22.18 6.16
C PRO A 103 -4.52 -22.61 7.06
N GLY A 104 -4.22 -23.02 8.30
CA GLY A 104 -5.21 -23.44 9.30
C GLY A 104 -5.87 -22.34 10.12
N LEU A 105 -5.49 -21.07 9.93
CA LEU A 105 -5.98 -19.96 10.75
C LEU A 105 -7.51 -19.90 10.86
N PRO A 106 -8.30 -20.02 9.77
CA PRO A 106 -9.77 -19.94 9.86
C PRO A 106 -10.41 -21.10 10.64
N ARG A 107 -9.70 -22.21 10.84
CA ARG A 107 -10.14 -23.32 11.68
C ARG A 107 -9.77 -23.16 13.15
N GLN A 108 -8.76 -22.35 13.43
CA GLN A 108 -8.22 -22.10 14.78
C GLN A 108 -8.90 -20.94 15.48
N ARG A 109 -9.53 -20.03 14.72
CA ARG A 109 -10.14 -18.80 15.17
C ARG A 109 -11.46 -18.57 14.44
N ASP A 110 -12.38 -17.86 15.06
CA ASP A 110 -13.64 -17.43 14.43
C ASP A 110 -13.37 -16.23 13.50
N ILE A 111 -12.72 -16.51 12.36
CA ILE A 111 -12.45 -15.50 11.33
C ILE A 111 -13.69 -15.35 10.47
N ARG A 112 -14.43 -14.25 10.66
CA ARG A 112 -15.65 -13.96 9.89
C ARG A 112 -15.35 -13.50 8.48
N GLN A 113 -14.30 -12.70 8.32
CA GLN A 113 -13.83 -12.22 7.03
C GLN A 113 -12.37 -11.82 7.10
N VAL A 114 -11.66 -12.02 6.01
CA VAL A 114 -10.29 -11.55 5.77
C VAL A 114 -10.34 -10.42 4.76
N LEU A 115 -9.79 -9.26 5.10
CA LEU A 115 -9.70 -8.12 4.20
C LEU A 115 -8.32 -8.04 3.58
N VAL A 116 -8.27 -7.89 2.28
CA VAL A 116 -7.04 -7.70 1.50
C VAL A 116 -7.16 -6.47 0.60
N PRO A 117 -6.02 -5.81 0.25
CA PRO A 117 -6.10 -4.47 -0.32
C PRO A 117 -6.41 -4.43 -1.82
N SER A 118 -6.41 -5.56 -2.54
CA SER A 118 -6.69 -5.56 -3.98
C SER A 118 -7.15 -6.91 -4.51
N GLU A 119 -7.71 -6.89 -5.72
CA GLU A 119 -8.29 -8.06 -6.39
C GLU A 119 -7.28 -9.18 -6.64
N TRP A 120 -6.05 -8.87 -7.05
CA TRP A 120 -5.08 -9.93 -7.29
C TRP A 120 -4.65 -10.60 -5.98
N VAL A 121 -4.54 -9.84 -4.88
CA VAL A 121 -4.28 -10.40 -3.54
C VAL A 121 -5.47 -11.24 -3.09
N CYS A 122 -6.70 -10.80 -3.34
CA CYS A 122 -7.91 -11.57 -3.04
C CYS A 122 -7.87 -12.92 -3.74
N ARG A 123 -7.63 -12.95 -5.05
CA ARG A 123 -7.52 -14.21 -5.80
C ARG A 123 -6.42 -15.14 -5.27
N MET A 124 -5.31 -14.57 -4.79
CA MET A 124 -4.21 -15.34 -4.21
C MET A 124 -4.63 -15.97 -2.87
N PHE A 125 -5.28 -15.21 -2.01
CA PHE A 125 -5.71 -15.68 -0.69
C PHE A 125 -6.88 -16.64 -0.76
N GLU A 126 -7.81 -16.46 -1.70
CA GLU A 126 -8.95 -17.36 -1.95
C GLU A 126 -8.53 -18.80 -2.30
N GLN A 127 -7.33 -19.01 -2.85
CA GLN A 127 -6.81 -20.35 -3.12
C GLN A 127 -6.61 -21.18 -1.85
N VAL A 128 -6.37 -20.53 -0.70
CA VAL A 128 -6.09 -21.20 0.58
C VAL A 128 -7.22 -21.00 1.59
N TRP A 129 -7.88 -19.84 1.54
CA TRP A 129 -9.00 -19.48 2.44
C TRP A 129 -10.27 -19.13 1.63
N PRO A 130 -10.88 -20.11 0.94
CA PRO A 130 -12.01 -19.85 0.06
C PRO A 130 -13.25 -19.34 0.80
N GLY A 131 -13.92 -18.35 0.21
CA GLY A 131 -15.23 -17.84 0.65
C GLY A 131 -15.17 -16.87 1.84
N ILE A 132 -13.98 -16.57 2.36
CA ILE A 132 -13.82 -15.66 3.51
C ILE A 132 -12.89 -14.47 3.24
N VAL A 133 -12.50 -14.25 1.98
CA VAL A 133 -11.63 -13.14 1.61
C VAL A 133 -12.43 -12.07 0.85
N SER A 134 -12.21 -10.82 1.16
CA SER A 134 -12.82 -9.69 0.45
C SER A 134 -11.78 -8.59 0.20
N VAL A 135 -11.97 -7.88 -0.88
CA VAL A 135 -11.18 -6.68 -1.17
C VAL A 135 -11.68 -5.51 -0.34
N TRP A 136 -10.76 -4.84 0.30
CA TRP A 136 -11.00 -3.55 0.94
C TRP A 136 -9.72 -2.70 0.85
N PRO A 137 -9.70 -1.64 0.03
CA PRO A 137 -8.58 -0.70 -0.04
C PRO A 137 -8.60 0.26 1.14
N VAL A 138 -7.42 0.68 1.55
CA VAL A 138 -7.27 1.81 2.48
C VAL A 138 -7.39 3.11 1.69
N GLY A 139 -8.11 4.09 2.25
CA GLY A 139 -8.30 5.39 1.61
C GLY A 139 -7.02 6.24 1.55
N ILE A 140 -7.04 7.23 0.68
CA ILE A 140 -6.00 8.25 0.51
C ILE A 140 -6.57 9.60 0.95
N ASP A 141 -5.77 10.38 1.68
CA ASP A 141 -6.11 11.73 2.06
C ASP A 141 -6.06 12.68 0.86
N THR A 142 -7.18 12.82 0.17
CA THR A 142 -7.31 13.68 -1.01
C THR A 142 -7.40 15.17 -0.68
N GLU A 143 -7.50 15.56 0.60
CA GLU A 143 -7.41 16.94 1.03
C GLU A 143 -5.95 17.36 1.32
N LEU A 144 -5.12 16.41 1.75
CA LEU A 144 -3.69 16.61 1.93
C LEU A 144 -2.96 16.53 0.57
N TRP A 145 -3.22 15.46 -0.20
CA TRP A 145 -2.62 15.21 -1.50
C TRP A 145 -3.43 15.91 -2.60
N ILE A 146 -3.23 17.23 -2.73
CA ILE A 146 -3.89 18.09 -3.72
C ILE A 146 -2.90 18.48 -4.83
N PRO A 147 -3.39 18.69 -6.07
CA PRO A 147 -2.59 19.22 -7.16
C PRO A 147 -2.00 20.60 -6.81
N ALA A 148 -0.76 20.84 -7.20
CA ALA A 148 -0.15 22.15 -7.16
C ALA A 148 -0.27 22.85 -8.53
N PRO A 149 -0.28 24.21 -8.57
CA PRO A 149 -0.25 24.96 -9.82
C PRO A 149 0.99 24.61 -10.68
N ASP A 150 0.84 24.60 -12.00
CA ASP A 150 1.94 24.29 -12.93
C ASP A 150 3.16 25.20 -12.77
N ALA A 151 2.96 26.46 -12.39
CA ALA A 151 4.05 27.41 -12.09
C ALA A 151 4.99 26.94 -10.95
N ALA A 152 4.53 26.01 -10.10
CA ALA A 152 5.35 25.43 -9.02
C ALA A 152 6.15 24.18 -9.49
N LYS A 153 6.00 23.72 -10.75
CA LYS A 153 6.59 22.50 -11.27
C LYS A 153 8.03 22.77 -11.78
N ASP A 154 9.01 22.53 -10.93
CA ASP A 154 10.45 22.66 -11.25
C ASP A 154 11.17 21.33 -11.46
N VAL A 155 10.47 20.22 -11.27
CA VAL A 155 10.89 18.83 -11.56
C VAL A 155 10.02 18.28 -12.69
N ASP A 156 10.62 17.76 -13.75
CA ASP A 156 9.84 17.17 -14.83
C ASP A 156 9.39 15.75 -14.49
N VAL A 157 10.30 14.93 -13.96
CA VAL A 157 10.02 13.52 -13.63
C VAL A 157 10.59 13.15 -12.27
N VAL A 158 9.77 12.53 -11.43
CA VAL A 158 10.24 11.78 -10.26
C VAL A 158 10.35 10.31 -10.62
N VAL A 159 11.51 9.70 -10.43
CA VAL A 159 11.68 8.24 -10.55
C VAL A 159 11.53 7.61 -9.19
N TYR A 160 10.44 6.87 -8.97
CA TYR A 160 10.23 6.07 -7.77
C TYR A 160 10.76 4.67 -7.97
N ASP A 161 11.93 4.41 -7.39
CA ASP A 161 12.65 3.15 -7.54
C ASP A 161 12.37 2.21 -6.36
N LYS A 162 11.56 1.18 -6.60
CA LYS A 162 11.25 0.10 -5.66
C LYS A 162 11.67 -1.27 -6.19
N ILE A 163 12.73 -1.31 -6.98
CA ILE A 163 13.28 -2.57 -7.49
C ILE A 163 14.10 -3.23 -6.38
N ALA A 164 13.50 -4.16 -5.65
CA ALA A 164 14.11 -4.84 -4.51
C ALA A 164 14.86 -6.13 -4.89
N TRP A 165 14.39 -6.84 -5.93
CA TRP A 165 14.94 -8.16 -6.32
C TRP A 165 15.50 -8.11 -7.74
N ARG A 166 16.54 -8.91 -8.00
CA ARG A 166 17.23 -8.98 -9.29
C ARG A 166 17.74 -7.61 -9.77
N ARG A 167 18.20 -6.79 -8.83
CA ARG A 167 18.60 -5.40 -9.06
C ARG A 167 19.52 -5.25 -10.27
N GLU A 168 20.61 -6.01 -10.35
CA GLU A 168 21.59 -5.94 -11.43
C GLU A 168 20.97 -6.20 -12.83
N HIS A 169 19.97 -7.11 -12.88
CA HIS A 169 19.27 -7.38 -14.13
C HIS A 169 18.45 -6.18 -14.57
N TYR A 170 17.64 -5.61 -13.68
CA TYR A 170 16.78 -4.48 -14.00
C TYR A 170 17.53 -3.15 -14.12
N GLU A 171 18.72 -3.05 -13.55
CA GLU A 171 19.61 -1.91 -13.75
C GLU A 171 19.96 -1.76 -15.23
N ARG A 172 20.41 -2.83 -15.86
CA ARG A 172 20.79 -2.84 -17.29
C ARG A 172 19.60 -2.82 -18.24
N SER A 173 18.55 -3.59 -17.93
CA SER A 173 17.42 -3.75 -18.86
C SER A 173 16.34 -2.68 -18.73
N LEU A 174 16.31 -1.92 -17.63
CA LEU A 174 15.24 -0.99 -17.34
C LEU A 174 15.76 0.40 -16.93
N LEU A 175 16.61 0.48 -15.88
CA LEU A 175 17.03 1.77 -15.32
C LEU A 175 17.98 2.53 -16.26
N GLU A 176 19.03 1.87 -16.78
CA GLU A 176 19.97 2.52 -17.68
C GLU A 176 19.28 3.07 -18.94
N PRO A 177 18.44 2.30 -19.67
CA PRO A 177 17.70 2.84 -20.81
C PRO A 177 16.74 3.98 -20.44
N LEU A 178 16.07 3.87 -19.29
CA LEU A 178 15.16 4.91 -18.80
C LEU A 178 15.93 6.22 -18.55
N TYR A 179 17.00 6.18 -17.75
CA TYR A 179 17.76 7.39 -17.45
C TYR A 179 18.41 8.00 -18.69
N ALA A 180 18.91 7.18 -19.61
CA ALA A 180 19.43 7.66 -20.89
C ALA A 180 18.36 8.40 -21.72
N GLU A 181 17.11 7.93 -21.71
CA GLU A 181 16.02 8.59 -22.41
C GLU A 181 15.59 9.89 -21.73
N LEU A 182 15.54 9.91 -20.39
CA LEU A 182 15.24 11.13 -19.63
C LEU A 182 16.30 12.22 -19.87
N GLU A 183 17.59 11.84 -19.87
CA GLU A 183 18.72 12.73 -20.17
C GLU A 183 18.68 13.22 -21.62
N ARG A 184 18.45 12.33 -22.58
CA ARG A 184 18.34 12.68 -24.01
C ARG A 184 17.26 13.73 -24.26
N ARG A 185 16.18 13.72 -23.48
CA ARG A 185 15.11 14.73 -23.54
C ARG A 185 15.41 16.00 -22.75
N GLY A 186 16.49 16.04 -22.00
CA GLY A 186 16.87 17.16 -21.15
C GLY A 186 15.90 17.39 -19.98
N LEU A 187 15.26 16.32 -19.49
CA LEU A 187 14.28 16.39 -18.39
C LEU A 187 14.98 16.52 -17.03
N ARG A 188 14.43 17.36 -16.16
CA ARG A 188 14.90 17.53 -14.78
C ARG A 188 14.33 16.38 -13.94
N VAL A 189 15.22 15.53 -13.43
CA VAL A 189 14.87 14.28 -12.76
C VAL A 189 15.28 14.32 -11.29
N GLU A 190 14.35 13.91 -10.41
CA GLU A 190 14.67 13.55 -9.03
C GLU A 190 14.34 12.07 -8.79
N THR A 191 15.08 11.41 -7.90
CA THR A 191 14.90 9.97 -7.63
C THR A 191 14.56 9.74 -6.16
N LEU A 192 13.48 8.99 -5.92
CA LEU A 192 13.09 8.46 -4.62
C LEU A 192 13.35 6.96 -4.59
N ARG A 193 14.31 6.51 -3.79
CA ARG A 193 14.56 5.09 -3.59
C ARG A 193 13.76 4.57 -2.40
N TYR A 194 13.03 3.48 -2.61
CA TYR A 194 12.21 2.88 -1.56
C TYR A 194 13.04 2.49 -0.33
N GLY A 195 12.62 3.00 0.81
CA GLY A 195 13.32 2.79 2.08
C GLY A 195 14.27 3.92 2.49
N ASP A 196 14.71 4.76 1.54
CA ASP A 196 15.72 5.79 1.76
C ASP A 196 15.15 7.22 1.78
N TYR A 197 13.84 7.40 1.61
CA TYR A 197 13.17 8.70 1.63
C TYR A 197 12.14 8.80 2.77
N ARG A 198 11.77 10.03 3.12
CA ARG A 198 10.69 10.35 4.06
C ARG A 198 9.42 10.74 3.29
N GLU A 199 8.25 10.53 3.92
CA GLU A 199 6.97 10.86 3.29
C GLU A 199 6.85 12.35 2.93
N GLU A 200 7.45 13.22 3.75
CA GLU A 200 7.49 14.66 3.48
C GLU A 200 8.26 15.01 2.20
N GLU A 201 9.31 14.24 1.87
CA GLU A 201 10.07 14.41 0.62
C GLU A 201 9.20 14.04 -0.58
N MET A 202 8.51 12.92 -0.50
CA MET A 202 7.58 12.49 -1.54
C MET A 202 6.41 13.48 -1.69
N PHE A 203 5.88 13.98 -0.58
CA PHE A 203 4.84 15.01 -0.59
C PHE A 203 5.30 16.31 -1.25
N ALA A 204 6.51 16.78 -0.91
CA ALA A 204 7.10 17.96 -1.54
C ALA A 204 7.29 17.77 -3.05
N LEU A 205 7.77 16.59 -3.47
CA LEU A 205 7.95 16.27 -4.89
C LEU A 205 6.61 16.14 -5.63
N GLY A 206 5.56 15.61 -5.00
CA GLY A 206 4.22 15.58 -5.57
C GLY A 206 3.68 16.97 -5.95
N LYS A 207 4.11 18.02 -5.24
CA LYS A 207 3.78 19.40 -5.57
C LYS A 207 4.67 20.03 -6.65
N ARG A 208 5.88 19.50 -6.84
CA ARG A 208 6.91 20.07 -7.71
C ARG A 208 7.08 19.35 -9.03
N CYS A 209 6.68 18.07 -9.13
CA CYS A 209 6.89 17.29 -10.33
C CYS A 209 5.70 17.35 -11.30
N ARG A 210 6.00 17.15 -12.59
CA ARG A 210 4.99 17.04 -13.66
C ARG A 210 4.48 15.61 -13.81
N ALA A 211 5.36 14.64 -13.60
CA ALA A 211 5.08 13.22 -13.80
C ALA A 211 5.92 12.35 -12.87
N MET A 212 5.54 11.09 -12.70
CA MET A 212 6.31 10.09 -11.95
C MET A 212 6.51 8.82 -12.77
N VAL A 213 7.74 8.34 -12.85
CA VAL A 213 8.06 6.98 -13.27
C VAL A 213 7.96 6.07 -12.03
N TYR A 214 7.11 5.08 -12.09
CA TYR A 214 6.83 4.18 -10.96
C TYR A 214 7.38 2.78 -11.22
N LEU A 215 8.51 2.46 -10.58
CA LEU A 215 9.22 1.20 -10.76
C LEU A 215 9.01 0.28 -9.57
N SER A 216 7.89 -0.40 -9.55
CA SER A 216 7.59 -1.48 -8.62
C SER A 216 7.15 -2.71 -9.38
N ARG A 217 7.65 -3.89 -8.99
CA ARG A 217 7.30 -5.13 -9.70
C ARG A 217 5.84 -5.54 -9.48
N HIS A 218 5.38 -5.43 -8.26
CA HIS A 218 3.98 -5.64 -7.87
C HIS A 218 3.69 -4.94 -6.55
N GLU A 219 2.46 -4.55 -6.37
CA GLU A 219 2.00 -3.88 -5.15
C GLU A 219 0.69 -4.49 -4.67
N THR A 220 0.58 -4.67 -3.36
CA THR A 220 -0.69 -5.13 -2.79
C THR A 220 -1.78 -4.07 -2.88
N GLN A 221 -1.43 -2.79 -2.69
CA GLN A 221 -2.30 -1.64 -2.91
C GLN A 221 -1.61 -0.52 -3.70
N GLY A 222 -0.36 -0.17 -3.38
CA GLY A 222 0.37 0.91 -4.02
C GLY A 222 0.03 2.31 -3.47
N ILE A 223 0.00 2.47 -2.13
CA ILE A 223 -0.35 3.73 -1.47
C ILE A 223 0.50 4.90 -2.01
N ALA A 224 1.81 4.71 -2.21
CA ALA A 224 2.70 5.73 -2.75
C ALA A 224 2.26 6.21 -4.16
N ALA A 225 1.91 5.27 -5.05
CA ALA A 225 1.37 5.61 -6.37
C ALA A 225 0.05 6.38 -6.23
N GLN A 226 -0.86 5.91 -5.38
CA GLN A 226 -2.17 6.54 -5.17
C GLN A 226 -2.07 7.95 -4.57
N GLN A 227 -1.10 8.20 -3.70
CA GLN A 227 -0.80 9.54 -3.17
C GLN A 227 -0.38 10.50 -4.29
N MET A 228 0.50 10.06 -5.19
CA MET A 228 0.94 10.87 -6.33
C MET A 228 -0.21 11.10 -7.33
N LEU A 229 -1.00 10.07 -7.63
CA LEU A 229 -2.22 10.21 -8.44
C LEU A 229 -3.21 11.21 -7.82
N ALA A 230 -3.41 11.18 -6.49
CA ALA A 230 -4.25 12.13 -5.77
C ALA A 230 -3.73 13.58 -5.90
N ALA A 231 -2.40 13.75 -5.92
CA ALA A 231 -1.75 15.04 -6.16
C ALA A 231 -1.81 15.49 -7.64
N GLY A 232 -2.51 14.76 -8.49
CA GLY A 232 -2.65 15.08 -9.92
C GLY A 232 -1.43 14.73 -10.76
N VAL A 233 -0.52 13.90 -10.24
CA VAL A 233 0.71 13.48 -10.93
C VAL A 233 0.45 12.19 -11.70
N PRO A 234 0.47 12.20 -13.05
CA PRO A 234 0.32 11.00 -13.84
C PRO A 234 1.55 10.08 -13.73
N LEU A 235 1.32 8.78 -13.87
CA LEU A 235 2.34 7.76 -13.71
C LEU A 235 2.71 7.12 -15.04
N PHE A 236 4.02 6.94 -15.24
CA PHE A 236 4.59 5.96 -16.16
C PHE A 236 4.93 4.73 -15.35
N ALA A 237 4.08 3.72 -15.38
CA ALA A 237 4.13 2.61 -14.45
C ALA A 237 4.70 1.34 -15.09
N TRP A 238 5.79 0.81 -14.52
CA TRP A 238 6.28 -0.51 -14.88
C TRP A 238 5.33 -1.58 -14.32
N ASP A 239 4.56 -2.21 -15.20
CA ASP A 239 3.59 -3.25 -14.86
C ASP A 239 3.88 -4.51 -15.70
N GLU A 240 4.97 -5.19 -15.38
CA GLU A 240 5.43 -6.40 -16.08
C GLU A 240 4.38 -7.51 -16.08
N GLY A 241 3.52 -7.54 -15.05
CA GLY A 241 2.59 -8.66 -14.86
C GLY A 241 3.32 -9.93 -14.40
N GLY A 242 2.88 -11.08 -14.92
CA GLY A 242 3.54 -12.36 -14.62
C GLY A 242 3.30 -12.88 -13.22
N PHE A 243 4.27 -13.62 -12.68
CA PHE A 243 4.14 -14.27 -11.38
C PHE A 243 4.51 -13.34 -10.22
N TRP A 244 3.84 -13.54 -9.09
CA TRP A 244 4.24 -13.00 -7.81
C TRP A 244 5.60 -13.58 -7.41
N GLN A 245 6.62 -12.74 -7.34
CA GLN A 245 8.02 -13.17 -7.15
C GLN A 245 8.55 -12.75 -5.78
N ASP A 246 7.89 -13.18 -4.71
CA ASP A 246 8.47 -13.07 -3.37
C ASP A 246 9.52 -14.18 -3.18
N PRO A 247 10.78 -13.83 -2.86
CA PRO A 247 11.87 -14.82 -2.75
C PRO A 247 11.65 -15.92 -1.72
N LYS A 248 10.79 -15.68 -0.71
CA LYS A 248 10.44 -16.67 0.29
C LYS A 248 9.60 -17.82 -0.30
N TYR A 249 8.81 -17.54 -1.34
CA TYR A 249 7.80 -18.48 -1.85
C TYR A 249 8.04 -18.91 -3.29
N PHE A 250 8.49 -18.00 -4.13
CA PHE A 250 8.67 -18.26 -5.57
C PHE A 250 10.08 -18.79 -5.86
N PRO A 251 10.22 -19.77 -6.76
CA PRO A 251 9.15 -20.50 -7.47
C PRO A 251 8.72 -21.81 -6.77
N SER A 252 9.36 -22.17 -5.65
CA SER A 252 9.26 -23.52 -5.05
C SER A 252 7.96 -23.77 -4.30
N GLU A 253 7.46 -22.76 -3.56
CA GLU A 253 6.27 -22.92 -2.71
C GLU A 253 5.02 -22.33 -3.33
N VAL A 254 5.14 -21.18 -4.01
CA VAL A 254 4.01 -20.46 -4.62
C VAL A 254 4.37 -20.01 -6.02
N LYS A 255 3.49 -20.34 -6.97
CA LYS A 255 3.56 -19.86 -8.35
C LYS A 255 2.19 -19.29 -8.72
N PHE A 256 1.98 -18.02 -8.37
CA PHE A 256 0.72 -17.30 -8.53
C PHE A 256 0.89 -16.09 -9.45
N GLY A 257 -0.08 -15.86 -10.33
CA GLY A 257 -0.16 -14.72 -11.24
C GLY A 257 -1.44 -14.74 -12.07
N PRO A 258 -1.70 -13.70 -12.84
CA PRO A 258 -0.91 -12.47 -12.96
C PRO A 258 -1.05 -11.55 -11.75
N VAL A 259 0.03 -10.78 -11.48
CA VAL A 259 0.06 -9.69 -10.50
C VAL A 259 0.21 -8.34 -11.19
N THR A 260 0.03 -7.23 -10.47
CA THR A 260 0.21 -5.87 -11.01
C THR A 260 0.92 -4.97 -10.01
N SER A 261 1.66 -4.00 -10.51
CA SER A 261 2.28 -2.94 -9.72
C SER A 261 1.30 -1.82 -9.37
N VAL A 262 0.20 -1.70 -10.10
CA VAL A 262 -0.81 -0.64 -9.97
C VAL A 262 -2.22 -1.23 -9.93
N PRO A 263 -2.63 -1.84 -8.79
CA PRO A 263 -3.91 -2.56 -8.69
C PRO A 263 -5.16 -1.69 -8.89
N TYR A 264 -5.02 -0.38 -8.69
CA TYR A 264 -6.07 0.61 -8.91
C TYR A 264 -5.64 1.52 -10.06
N TRP A 265 -6.17 1.26 -11.25
CA TRP A 265 -5.73 1.89 -12.47
C TRP A 265 -6.85 2.03 -13.50
N ASP A 266 -6.84 3.13 -14.23
CA ASP A 266 -7.48 3.30 -15.54
C ASP A 266 -6.67 4.32 -16.37
N ASP A 267 -7.10 4.60 -17.60
CA ASP A 267 -6.35 5.43 -18.56
C ASP A 267 -6.14 6.88 -18.11
N ARG A 268 -6.89 7.34 -17.11
CA ARG A 268 -6.69 8.65 -16.47
C ARG A 268 -5.39 8.74 -15.69
N CYS A 269 -4.84 7.59 -15.27
CA CYS A 269 -3.67 7.52 -14.38
C CYS A 269 -2.34 7.75 -15.11
N GLY A 270 -2.28 7.54 -16.42
CA GLY A 270 -1.05 7.59 -17.19
C GLY A 270 -0.89 6.43 -18.15
N VAL A 271 0.34 5.92 -18.31
CA VAL A 271 0.68 4.83 -19.21
C VAL A 271 1.42 3.73 -18.49
N LYS A 272 1.08 2.47 -18.78
CA LYS A 272 1.83 1.29 -18.33
C LYS A 272 2.80 0.80 -19.40
N PHE A 273 3.91 0.21 -18.95
CA PHE A 273 4.82 -0.51 -19.82
C PHE A 273 5.26 -1.82 -19.14
N GLN A 274 5.70 -2.80 -19.93
CA GLN A 274 6.00 -4.14 -19.43
C GLN A 274 7.49 -4.37 -19.14
N GLY A 275 8.38 -3.72 -19.88
CA GLY A 275 9.82 -3.92 -19.73
C GLY A 275 10.67 -3.02 -20.59
N GLY A 276 11.94 -3.38 -20.77
CA GLY A 276 12.86 -2.59 -21.59
C GLY A 276 12.49 -2.51 -23.08
N ASP A 277 11.80 -3.54 -23.59
CA ASP A 277 11.48 -3.64 -25.02
C ASP A 277 10.44 -2.62 -25.47
N ASP A 278 9.45 -2.31 -24.61
CA ASP A 278 8.37 -1.36 -24.89
C ASP A 278 8.57 0.00 -24.20
N LEU A 279 9.62 0.13 -23.36
CA LEU A 279 9.85 1.32 -22.52
C LEU A 279 9.87 2.62 -23.33
N LEU A 280 10.66 2.68 -24.41
CA LEU A 280 10.90 3.93 -25.15
C LEU A 280 9.65 4.38 -25.91
N GLU A 281 8.95 3.45 -26.54
CA GLU A 281 7.71 3.74 -27.26
C GLU A 281 6.60 4.16 -26.29
N ALA A 282 6.42 3.43 -25.21
CA ALA A 282 5.44 3.75 -24.18
C ALA A 282 5.75 5.08 -23.48
N PHE A 283 7.04 5.39 -23.25
CA PHE A 283 7.45 6.68 -22.69
C PHE A 283 7.15 7.85 -23.62
N ASP A 284 7.31 7.68 -24.93
CA ASP A 284 6.97 8.70 -25.92
C ASP A 284 5.47 9.02 -25.88
N VAL A 285 4.62 8.00 -25.82
CA VAL A 285 3.15 8.17 -25.66
C VAL A 285 2.82 8.88 -24.34
N PHE A 286 3.45 8.42 -23.25
CA PHE A 286 3.23 8.99 -21.93
C PHE A 286 3.62 10.47 -21.88
N TRP A 287 4.83 10.81 -22.35
CA TRP A 287 5.33 12.19 -22.27
C TRP A 287 4.52 13.16 -23.12
N LYS A 288 4.09 12.76 -24.31
CA LYS A 288 3.14 13.53 -25.12
C LYS A 288 1.83 13.78 -24.38
N GLY A 289 1.32 12.78 -23.65
CA GLY A 289 0.14 12.92 -22.80
C GLY A 289 0.35 13.91 -21.65
N VAL A 290 1.53 13.90 -21.03
CA VAL A 290 1.91 14.87 -19.97
C VAL A 290 1.96 16.30 -20.53
N GLU A 291 2.58 16.49 -21.68
CA GLU A 291 2.66 17.82 -22.34
C GLU A 291 1.30 18.34 -22.78
N ALA A 292 0.43 17.44 -23.23
CA ALA A 292 -0.95 17.76 -23.64
C ALA A 292 -1.94 17.86 -22.46
N GLN A 293 -1.50 17.62 -21.21
CA GLN A 293 -2.34 17.54 -20.01
C GLN A 293 -3.54 16.58 -20.20
N ALA A 294 -3.30 15.45 -20.86
CA ALA A 294 -4.34 14.50 -21.24
C ALA A 294 -4.80 13.58 -20.08
N PHE A 295 -4.06 13.54 -18.97
CA PHE A 295 -4.36 12.69 -17.83
C PHE A 295 -5.12 13.43 -16.73
N SER A 296 -6.02 12.71 -16.03
CA SER A 296 -6.77 13.21 -14.86
C SER A 296 -6.71 12.20 -13.70
N PRO A 297 -5.49 11.88 -13.19
CA PRO A 297 -5.30 10.78 -12.25
C PRO A 297 -6.01 11.01 -10.91
N ARG A 298 -6.16 12.28 -10.49
CA ARG A 298 -6.89 12.62 -9.27
C ARG A 298 -8.34 12.17 -9.31
N ASP A 299 -9.00 12.27 -10.47
CA ASP A 299 -10.41 11.92 -10.60
C ASP A 299 -10.65 10.45 -10.28
N MET A 300 -9.75 9.56 -10.70
CA MET A 300 -9.79 8.13 -10.36
C MET A 300 -9.69 7.92 -8.83
N VAL A 301 -8.77 8.62 -8.16
CA VAL A 301 -8.57 8.48 -6.71
C VAL A 301 -9.76 9.05 -5.93
N VAL A 302 -10.26 10.22 -6.30
CA VAL A 302 -11.43 10.85 -5.66
C VAL A 302 -12.69 10.00 -5.85
N GLU A 303 -12.84 9.40 -7.02
CA GLU A 303 -13.97 8.50 -7.30
C GLU A 303 -13.95 7.23 -6.45
N ARG A 304 -12.76 6.65 -6.16
CA ARG A 304 -12.67 5.28 -5.63
C ARG A 304 -12.01 5.13 -4.28
N LEU A 305 -11.11 6.04 -3.90
CA LEU A 305 -10.14 5.81 -2.83
C LEU A 305 -10.04 6.94 -1.81
N THR A 306 -11.09 7.77 -1.63
CA THR A 306 -11.05 8.77 -0.55
C THR A 306 -11.09 8.11 0.83
N LEU A 307 -10.56 8.79 1.85
CA LEU A 307 -10.60 8.30 3.23
C LEU A 307 -12.02 7.99 3.67
N GLU A 308 -12.97 8.91 3.38
CA GLU A 308 -14.36 8.81 3.80
C GLU A 308 -15.08 7.63 3.14
N ARG A 309 -14.83 7.42 1.84
CA ARG A 309 -15.41 6.30 1.10
C ARG A 309 -14.93 4.97 1.66
N CYS A 310 -13.61 4.79 1.75
CA CYS A 310 -13.02 3.53 2.23
C CYS A 310 -13.39 3.25 3.70
N ALA A 311 -13.45 4.30 4.54
CA ALA A 311 -13.94 4.16 5.92
C ALA A 311 -15.41 3.77 5.98
N SER A 312 -16.27 4.34 5.13
CA SER A 312 -17.70 3.97 5.05
C SER A 312 -17.89 2.52 4.63
N GLU A 313 -17.11 2.05 3.65
CA GLU A 313 -17.08 0.65 3.23
C GLU A 313 -16.60 -0.27 4.35
N TYR A 314 -15.57 0.14 5.13
CA TYR A 314 -15.12 -0.60 6.30
C TYR A 314 -16.21 -0.73 7.37
N VAL A 315 -16.92 0.36 7.69
CA VAL A 315 -18.05 0.35 8.63
C VAL A 315 -19.17 -0.59 8.15
N ALA A 316 -19.45 -0.60 6.84
CA ALA A 316 -20.44 -1.52 6.27
C ALA A 316 -20.03 -2.99 6.45
N LEU A 317 -18.74 -3.33 6.24
CA LEU A 317 -18.19 -4.66 6.51
C LEU A 317 -18.30 -5.03 8.00
N VAL A 318 -17.96 -4.11 8.91
CA VAL A 318 -18.09 -4.33 10.36
C VAL A 318 -19.55 -4.61 10.74
N ARG A 319 -20.51 -3.89 10.19
CA ARG A 319 -21.93 -4.13 10.43
C ARG A 319 -22.39 -5.48 9.92
N ARG A 320 -21.92 -5.87 8.72
CA ARG A 320 -22.28 -7.15 8.10
C ARG A 320 -21.79 -8.36 8.89
N PHE A 321 -20.60 -8.30 9.48
CA PHE A 321 -19.96 -9.41 10.17
C PHE A 321 -20.00 -9.33 11.70
N GLY A 322 -20.52 -8.25 12.26
CA GLY A 322 -20.64 -8.00 13.71
C GLY A 322 -21.96 -8.39 14.34
N THR A 323 -22.85 -9.04 13.57
CA THR A 323 -24.16 -9.53 14.03
C THR A 323 -24.14 -11.01 14.32
#